data_b970f92895dd6321a69a4f96c66fd51c
#
_entry.id   b970f92895dd6321a69a4f96c66fd51c
#
_cell.length_a   1.000
_cell.length_b   1.000
_cell.length_c   1.000
_cell.angle_alpha   90.00
_cell.angle_beta   90.00
_cell.angle_gamma   90.00
#
_symmetry.space_group_name_H-M   'P 1'
#
loop_
_entity.id
_entity.type
_entity.pdbx_description
1 polymer ?
#
loop_
_entity_poly.entity_id
_entity_poly.type
_entity_poly.pdbx_seq_one_letter_code
_entity_poly.pdbx_strand_id
1 'polypeptide(L)'
;MLDKTADKVADRVRELLGDGYKGRLGIHGPFYGFSLDSVDPAIRKVVRMRLEQALKMGHRMGATQMVLHSPLTLWDRDNMLHMGYEAGKVALVQDTMGDAVKMAEDFGITIVLENIEDTDPAWRAGLIDAFGSDRVRLSIDTGHAHYIHSRFGAPHVVDFIKRAGNMLEHVHLQDTDGSADRHWGIGEGQLPWFPIFQALGKLESNPRLIMEPMDVPSAPRHAAWAESQGLAQ
;
A
#
# COMPACT_ATOMS: atom_id res chain seq x y z
N MET A 1 -18.75 14.95 -8.07
CA MET A 1 -19.61 13.81 -7.65
C MET A 1 -19.10 13.19 -6.35
N LEU A 2 -17.80 12.98 -6.17
CA LEU A 2 -17.21 12.42 -4.93
C LEU A 2 -17.49 13.29 -3.68
N ASP A 3 -17.42 14.62 -3.79
CA ASP A 3 -17.57 15.52 -2.63
C ASP A 3 -18.95 15.48 -1.94
N LYS A 4 -20.02 15.17 -2.69
CA LYS A 4 -21.39 15.11 -2.13
C LYS A 4 -21.75 13.73 -1.56
N THR A 5 -20.98 12.70 -1.89
CA THR A 5 -21.25 11.32 -1.46
C THR A 5 -20.26 10.84 -0.39
N ALA A 6 -19.05 11.41 -0.33
CA ALA A 6 -18.00 11.02 0.60
C ALA A 6 -18.46 11.05 2.06
N ASP A 7 -19.13 12.14 2.45
CA ASP A 7 -19.66 12.29 3.81
C ASP A 7 -20.69 11.21 4.16
N LYS A 8 -21.61 10.94 3.24
CA LYS A 8 -22.64 9.91 3.44
C LYS A 8 -22.04 8.51 3.53
N VAL A 9 -20.99 8.23 2.73
CA VAL A 9 -20.29 6.95 2.78
C VAL A 9 -19.54 6.81 4.10
N ALA A 10 -18.82 7.86 4.54
CA ALA A 10 -18.11 7.85 5.80
C ALA A 10 -19.06 7.63 7.00
N ASP A 11 -20.20 8.33 7.02
CA ASP A 11 -21.21 8.15 8.07
C ASP A 11 -21.78 6.73 8.05
N ARG A 12 -22.05 6.18 6.86
CA ARG A 12 -22.54 4.81 6.73
C ARG A 12 -21.54 3.76 7.20
N VAL A 13 -20.24 3.96 6.90
CA VAL A 13 -19.17 3.07 7.42
C VAL A 13 -19.15 3.11 8.94
N ARG A 14 -19.18 4.30 9.55
CA ARG A 14 -19.20 4.43 11.01
C ARG A 14 -20.43 3.76 11.63
N GLU A 15 -21.60 3.94 11.04
CA GLU A 15 -22.83 3.29 11.47
C GLU A 15 -22.72 1.75 11.44
N LEU A 16 -22.17 1.19 10.34
CA LEU A 16 -21.99 -0.24 10.19
C LEU A 16 -20.96 -0.83 11.16
N LEU A 17 -19.87 -0.11 11.44
CA LEU A 17 -18.87 -0.54 12.40
C LEU A 17 -19.40 -0.48 13.84
N GLY A 18 -20.26 0.49 14.13
CA GLY A 18 -20.83 0.72 15.47
C GLY A 18 -19.81 1.17 16.51
N ASP A 19 -20.27 1.54 17.69
CA ASP A 19 -19.42 2.02 18.79
C ASP A 19 -18.53 0.94 19.40
N GLY A 20 -18.83 -0.34 19.15
CA GLY A 20 -18.08 -1.50 19.65
C GLY A 20 -16.83 -1.85 18.82
N TYR A 21 -16.67 -1.26 17.64
CA TYR A 21 -15.53 -1.59 16.79
C TYR A 21 -14.20 -1.16 17.41
N LYS A 22 -13.29 -2.10 17.62
CA LYS A 22 -11.96 -1.91 18.20
C LYS A 22 -10.83 -2.20 17.22
N GLY A 23 -11.16 -2.55 15.97
CA GLY A 23 -10.17 -2.85 14.94
C GLY A 23 -9.44 -1.61 14.43
N ARG A 24 -8.33 -1.85 13.77
CA ARG A 24 -7.56 -0.81 13.08
C ARG A 24 -8.20 -0.55 11.72
N LEU A 25 -8.84 0.60 11.53
CA LEU A 25 -9.44 0.97 10.26
C LEU A 25 -8.40 1.63 9.35
N GLY A 26 -8.38 1.24 8.08
CA GLY A 26 -7.61 1.87 7.01
C GLY A 26 -8.48 2.07 5.78
N ILE A 27 -8.00 2.88 4.87
CA ILE A 27 -8.60 3.07 3.55
C ILE A 27 -7.56 2.83 2.47
N HIS A 28 -8.02 2.40 1.30
CA HIS A 28 -7.24 2.53 0.09
C HIS A 28 -7.45 3.94 -0.47
N GLY A 29 -6.37 4.66 -0.74
CA GLY A 29 -6.42 5.96 -1.40
C GLY A 29 -6.73 5.82 -2.89
N PRO A 30 -6.92 6.93 -3.59
CA PRO A 30 -7.18 6.90 -5.02
C PRO A 30 -5.96 6.36 -5.77
N PHE A 31 -6.17 5.42 -6.68
CA PHE A 31 -5.10 4.78 -7.46
C PHE A 31 -5.37 4.75 -8.96
N TYR A 32 -6.62 4.57 -9.37
CA TYR A 32 -6.96 4.40 -10.79
C TYR A 32 -6.78 5.70 -11.58
N GLY A 33 -5.91 5.66 -12.59
CA GLY A 33 -5.58 6.84 -13.40
C GLY A 33 -4.78 7.90 -12.66
N PHE A 34 -4.12 7.55 -11.57
CA PHE A 34 -3.30 8.43 -10.74
C PHE A 34 -1.81 8.24 -11.03
N SER A 35 -1.07 9.36 -11.04
CA SER A 35 0.39 9.36 -11.04
C SER A 35 0.87 10.39 -10.02
N LEU A 36 1.61 9.94 -9.02
CA LEU A 36 2.19 10.80 -7.99
C LEU A 36 3.35 11.64 -8.52
N ASP A 37 3.92 11.27 -9.67
CA ASP A 37 5.10 11.86 -10.28
C ASP A 37 4.83 12.52 -11.64
N SER A 38 3.57 12.84 -11.95
CA SER A 38 3.23 13.47 -13.22
C SER A 38 4.05 14.75 -13.44
N VAL A 39 4.66 14.88 -14.61
CA VAL A 39 5.38 16.10 -15.02
C VAL A 39 4.43 17.27 -15.30
N ASP A 40 3.16 17.00 -15.61
CA ASP A 40 2.14 18.01 -15.86
C ASP A 40 1.61 18.58 -14.53
N PRO A 41 1.79 19.89 -14.27
CA PRO A 41 1.33 20.50 -13.03
C PRO A 41 -0.20 20.53 -12.88
N ALA A 42 -0.95 20.51 -13.99
CA ALA A 42 -2.41 20.44 -13.93
C ALA A 42 -2.88 19.07 -13.44
N ILE A 43 -2.23 17.99 -13.89
CA ILE A 43 -2.48 16.63 -13.39
C ILE A 43 -2.11 16.55 -11.92
N ARG A 44 -0.93 17.02 -11.50
CA ARG A 44 -0.54 17.02 -10.08
C ARG A 44 -1.53 17.78 -9.20
N LYS A 45 -2.08 18.90 -9.68
CA LYS A 45 -3.13 19.64 -8.95
C LYS A 45 -4.37 18.78 -8.70
N VAL A 46 -4.80 18.02 -9.69
CA VAL A 46 -5.93 17.09 -9.53
C VAL A 46 -5.59 15.97 -8.55
N VAL A 47 -4.40 15.41 -8.64
CA VAL A 47 -3.93 14.36 -7.72
C VAL A 47 -3.91 14.88 -6.28
N ARG A 48 -3.31 16.04 -5.99
CA ARG A 48 -3.33 16.69 -4.66
C ARG A 48 -4.74 16.81 -4.10
N MET A 49 -5.67 17.34 -4.90
CA MET A 49 -7.07 17.47 -4.50
C MET A 49 -7.71 16.12 -4.14
N ARG A 50 -7.39 15.06 -4.87
CA ARG A 50 -7.93 13.72 -4.59
C ARG A 50 -7.33 13.10 -3.35
N LEU A 51 -6.04 13.29 -3.10
CA LEU A 51 -5.38 12.85 -1.87
C LEU A 51 -5.98 13.55 -0.64
N GLU A 52 -6.18 14.88 -0.73
CA GLU A 52 -6.84 15.66 0.32
C GLU A 52 -8.27 15.15 0.62
N GLN A 53 -9.06 14.88 -0.42
CA GLN A 53 -10.43 14.35 -0.27
C GLN A 53 -10.42 12.97 0.40
N ALA A 54 -9.48 12.08 0.00
CA ALA A 54 -9.36 10.76 0.59
C ALA A 54 -8.95 10.83 2.07
N LEU A 55 -7.99 11.68 2.42
CA LEU A 55 -7.57 11.87 3.82
C LEU A 55 -8.71 12.43 4.68
N LYS A 56 -9.46 13.43 4.20
CA LYS A 56 -10.63 13.97 4.90
C LYS A 56 -11.70 12.90 5.14
N MET A 57 -11.97 12.08 4.12
CA MET A 57 -12.89 10.97 4.22
C MET A 57 -12.40 9.92 5.23
N GLY A 58 -11.12 9.52 5.14
CA GLY A 58 -10.50 8.59 6.08
C GLY A 58 -10.56 9.08 7.52
N HIS A 59 -10.19 10.35 7.74
CA HIS A 59 -10.29 10.98 9.07
C HIS A 59 -11.71 10.95 9.63
N ARG A 60 -12.71 11.30 8.82
CA ARG A 60 -14.12 11.23 9.20
C ARG A 60 -14.58 9.81 9.59
N MET A 61 -14.04 8.79 8.93
CA MET A 61 -14.33 7.39 9.26
C MET A 61 -13.56 6.88 10.49
N GLY A 62 -12.54 7.60 10.94
CA GLY A 62 -11.64 7.15 12.00
C GLY A 62 -10.52 6.23 11.48
N ALA A 63 -10.19 6.32 10.19
CA ALA A 63 -9.07 5.58 9.63
C ALA A 63 -7.73 6.10 10.17
N THR A 64 -6.80 5.19 10.42
CA THR A 64 -5.45 5.48 10.90
C THR A 64 -4.38 5.19 9.85
N GLN A 65 -4.74 4.59 8.71
CA GLN A 65 -3.85 4.34 7.58
C GLN A 65 -4.55 4.62 6.25
N MET A 66 -3.76 5.05 5.25
CA MET A 66 -4.18 5.18 3.87
C MET A 66 -3.12 4.56 2.96
N VAL A 67 -3.50 3.54 2.20
CA VAL A 67 -2.63 2.92 1.18
C VAL A 67 -2.60 3.79 -0.06
N LEU A 68 -1.42 3.99 -0.63
CA LEU A 68 -1.20 4.59 -1.95
C LEU A 68 -0.24 3.73 -2.76
N HIS A 69 -0.49 3.62 -4.05
CA HIS A 69 0.41 2.92 -4.96
C HIS A 69 1.73 3.68 -5.13
N SER A 70 2.81 2.92 -5.18
CA SER A 70 4.14 3.42 -5.55
C SER A 70 4.11 4.03 -6.95
N PRO A 71 4.79 5.16 -7.19
CA PRO A 71 4.95 5.71 -8.53
C PRO A 71 6.04 5.03 -9.36
N LEU A 72 6.76 4.05 -8.77
CA LEU A 72 7.85 3.35 -9.45
C LEU A 72 7.30 2.31 -10.42
N THR A 73 7.81 2.33 -11.64
CA THR A 73 7.33 1.48 -12.74
C THR A 73 8.45 0.62 -13.32
N LEU A 74 8.08 -0.39 -14.12
CA LEU A 74 9.03 -1.17 -14.91
C LEU A 74 9.82 -0.29 -15.87
N TRP A 75 9.20 0.77 -16.40
CA TRP A 75 9.90 1.73 -17.25
C TRP A 75 11.01 2.46 -16.48
N ASP A 76 10.77 2.83 -15.21
CA ASP A 76 11.79 3.47 -14.36
C ASP A 76 12.99 2.56 -14.13
N ARG A 77 12.75 1.27 -13.88
CA ARG A 77 13.83 0.28 -13.74
C ARG A 77 14.81 0.33 -14.92
N ASP A 78 14.27 0.39 -16.12
CA ASP A 78 15.07 0.28 -17.34
C ASP A 78 15.71 1.62 -17.75
N ASN A 79 15.18 2.74 -17.27
CA ASN A 79 15.54 4.06 -17.78
C ASN A 79 16.04 5.04 -16.72
N MET A 80 15.53 4.99 -15.49
CA MET A 80 15.78 6.03 -14.47
C MET A 80 17.26 6.21 -14.15
N LEU A 81 17.98 5.11 -13.91
CA LEU A 81 19.42 5.15 -13.61
C LEU A 81 20.24 5.66 -14.79
N HIS A 82 19.91 5.26 -16.01
CA HIS A 82 20.60 5.67 -17.22
C HIS A 82 20.37 7.14 -17.58
N MET A 83 19.21 7.65 -17.27
CA MET A 83 18.81 9.02 -17.59
C MET A 83 19.10 10.02 -16.46
N GLY A 84 19.46 9.55 -15.27
CA GLY A 84 19.84 10.40 -14.14
C GLY A 84 18.69 11.26 -13.58
N TYR A 85 17.43 10.88 -13.79
CA TYR A 85 16.29 11.67 -13.34
C TYR A 85 15.63 11.19 -12.02
N GLU A 86 16.28 10.27 -11.31
CA GLU A 86 15.79 9.77 -10.01
C GLU A 86 15.45 10.91 -9.03
N ALA A 87 16.37 11.86 -8.86
CA ALA A 87 16.14 13.02 -7.99
C ALA A 87 14.97 13.89 -8.46
N GLY A 88 14.78 14.01 -9.79
CA GLY A 88 13.64 14.71 -10.36
C GLY A 88 12.31 14.03 -10.07
N LYS A 89 12.28 12.70 -10.13
CA LYS A 89 11.10 11.90 -9.77
C LYS A 89 10.73 12.06 -8.30
N VAL A 90 11.73 11.95 -7.41
CA VAL A 90 11.53 12.18 -5.96
C VAL A 90 10.95 13.58 -5.72
N ALA A 91 11.51 14.63 -6.35
CA ALA A 91 11.02 15.99 -6.21
C ALA A 91 9.56 16.15 -6.69
N LEU A 92 9.16 15.50 -7.79
CA LEU A 92 7.78 15.52 -8.28
C LEU A 92 6.82 14.85 -7.30
N VAL A 93 7.22 13.72 -6.72
CA VAL A 93 6.41 13.01 -5.72
C VAL A 93 6.28 13.84 -4.44
N GLN A 94 7.37 14.44 -3.97
CA GLN A 94 7.34 15.35 -2.80
C GLN A 94 6.45 16.56 -3.07
N ASP A 95 6.53 17.18 -4.24
CA ASP A 95 5.65 18.28 -4.64
C ASP A 95 4.18 17.84 -4.66
N THR A 96 3.91 16.64 -5.15
CA THR A 96 2.53 16.13 -5.25
C THR A 96 1.95 15.75 -3.88
N MET A 97 2.73 15.14 -3.01
CA MET A 97 2.25 14.58 -1.74
C MET A 97 2.47 15.50 -0.53
N GLY A 98 3.31 16.53 -0.61
CA GLY A 98 3.76 17.28 0.56
C GLY A 98 2.62 17.84 1.42
N ASP A 99 1.58 18.39 0.81
CA ASP A 99 0.41 18.89 1.56
C ASP A 99 -0.43 17.74 2.13
N ALA A 100 -0.51 16.60 1.42
CA ALA A 100 -1.19 15.41 1.92
C ALA A 100 -0.44 14.80 3.13
N VAL A 101 0.90 14.83 3.13
CA VAL A 101 1.70 14.36 4.26
C VAL A 101 1.44 15.21 5.51
N LYS A 102 1.45 16.55 5.38
CA LYS A 102 1.10 17.45 6.49
C LYS A 102 -0.32 17.20 7.03
N MET A 103 -1.27 17.03 6.11
CA MET A 103 -2.65 16.69 6.51
C MET A 103 -2.73 15.33 7.22
N ALA A 104 -1.96 14.34 6.77
CA ALA A 104 -1.88 13.04 7.40
C ALA A 104 -1.28 13.14 8.82
N GLU A 105 -0.28 13.99 9.04
CA GLU A 105 0.27 14.32 10.37
C GLU A 105 -0.82 14.92 11.27
N ASP A 106 -1.56 15.92 10.79
CA ASP A 106 -2.63 16.59 11.54
C ASP A 106 -3.77 15.62 11.90
N PHE A 107 -4.10 14.68 11.01
CA PHE A 107 -5.19 13.71 11.21
C PHE A 107 -4.75 12.44 11.94
N GLY A 108 -3.47 12.25 12.18
CA GLY A 108 -2.94 11.02 12.77
C GLY A 108 -3.05 9.80 11.84
N ILE A 109 -3.09 10.02 10.53
CA ILE A 109 -3.16 8.97 9.50
C ILE A 109 -1.74 8.69 9.00
N THR A 110 -1.35 7.41 8.89
CA THR A 110 -0.13 7.02 8.22
C THR A 110 -0.42 6.70 6.75
N ILE A 111 0.26 7.38 5.84
CA ILE A 111 0.27 7.03 4.42
C ILE A 111 1.25 5.88 4.23
N VAL A 112 0.81 4.79 3.63
CA VAL A 112 1.67 3.64 3.35
C VAL A 112 1.79 3.43 1.84
N LEU A 113 3.02 3.51 1.31
CA LEU A 113 3.30 3.32 -0.11
C LEU A 113 3.45 1.83 -0.41
N GLU A 114 2.63 1.33 -1.31
CA GLU A 114 2.54 -0.06 -1.72
C GLU A 114 3.32 -0.33 -3.00
N ASN A 115 4.02 -1.46 -3.07
CA ASN A 115 4.67 -1.91 -4.31
C ASN A 115 3.65 -2.38 -5.34
N ILE A 116 3.84 -1.92 -6.57
CA ILE A 116 3.09 -2.37 -7.75
C ILE A 116 4.05 -2.99 -8.76
N GLU A 117 4.89 -2.18 -9.36
CA GLU A 117 5.89 -2.60 -10.35
C GLU A 117 7.34 -2.43 -9.83
N ASP A 118 7.49 -2.23 -8.55
CA ASP A 118 8.78 -2.02 -7.90
C ASP A 118 9.68 -3.25 -8.03
N THR A 119 10.75 -3.13 -8.78
CA THR A 119 11.71 -4.22 -8.98
C THR A 119 12.86 -4.18 -7.97
N ASP A 120 13.08 -3.05 -7.30
CA ASP A 120 14.01 -2.90 -6.19
C ASP A 120 13.32 -2.19 -5.00
N PRO A 121 13.12 -2.90 -3.88
CA PRO A 121 12.49 -2.31 -2.70
C PRO A 121 13.30 -1.14 -2.08
N ALA A 122 14.59 -1.01 -2.38
CA ALA A 122 15.41 0.09 -1.88
C ALA A 122 14.97 1.46 -2.46
N TRP A 123 14.50 1.51 -3.70
CA TRP A 123 14.05 2.76 -4.31
C TRP A 123 12.84 3.35 -3.60
N ARG A 124 11.87 2.51 -3.26
CA ARG A 124 10.68 2.96 -2.53
C ARG A 124 11.01 3.38 -1.09
N ALA A 125 11.94 2.68 -0.43
CA ALA A 125 12.44 3.09 0.87
C ALA A 125 13.12 4.46 0.80
N GLY A 126 13.98 4.70 -0.20
CA GLY A 126 14.61 5.99 -0.43
C GLY A 126 13.61 7.12 -0.72
N LEU A 127 12.53 6.82 -1.45
CA LEU A 127 11.45 7.78 -1.69
C LEU A 127 10.75 8.17 -0.37
N ILE A 128 10.49 7.21 0.52
CA ILE A 128 9.89 7.47 1.84
C ILE A 128 10.82 8.30 2.71
N ASP A 129 12.10 7.94 2.79
CA ASP A 129 13.10 8.68 3.57
C ASP A 129 13.18 10.15 3.15
N ALA A 130 12.98 10.45 1.86
CA ALA A 130 13.00 11.80 1.33
C ALA A 130 11.88 12.70 1.90
N PHE A 131 10.79 12.14 2.44
CA PHE A 131 9.74 12.92 3.10
C PHE A 131 10.14 13.37 4.52
N GLY A 132 11.01 12.64 5.20
CA GLY A 132 11.42 12.94 6.56
C GLY A 132 10.27 12.93 7.57
N SER A 133 9.19 12.22 7.28
CA SER A 133 7.98 12.16 8.10
C SER A 133 7.70 10.74 8.58
N ASP A 134 7.36 10.61 9.87
CA ASP A 134 6.91 9.36 10.45
C ASP A 134 5.53 8.93 9.97
N ARG A 135 4.85 9.76 9.18
CA ARG A 135 3.53 9.46 8.60
C ARG A 135 3.60 8.96 7.17
N VAL A 136 4.81 8.70 6.65
CA VAL A 136 5.00 8.01 5.37
C VAL A 136 5.77 6.73 5.63
N ARG A 137 5.16 5.58 5.34
CA ARG A 137 5.66 4.24 5.65
C ARG A 137 5.50 3.32 4.45
N LEU A 138 5.96 2.08 4.59
CA LEU A 138 5.86 1.05 3.56
C LEU A 138 4.62 0.19 3.72
N SER A 139 4.02 -0.15 2.59
CA SER A 139 3.12 -1.27 2.40
C SER A 139 3.73 -2.27 1.43
N ILE A 140 3.41 -3.54 1.60
CA ILE A 140 3.76 -4.59 0.65
C ILE A 140 2.48 -5.32 0.28
N ASP A 141 2.23 -5.43 -1.04
CA ASP A 141 1.34 -6.41 -1.59
C ASP A 141 2.16 -7.65 -1.98
N THR A 142 1.75 -8.80 -1.45
CA THR A 142 2.47 -10.05 -1.61
C THR A 142 2.38 -10.61 -3.02
N GLY A 143 1.23 -10.46 -3.67
CA GLY A 143 1.01 -10.91 -5.03
C GLY A 143 1.75 -10.06 -6.05
N HIS A 144 1.73 -8.72 -5.91
CA HIS A 144 2.52 -7.82 -6.74
C HIS A 144 4.01 -8.17 -6.66
N ALA A 145 4.55 -8.35 -5.44
CA ALA A 145 5.95 -8.72 -5.26
C ALA A 145 6.27 -10.07 -5.93
N HIS A 146 5.38 -11.06 -5.82
CA HIS A 146 5.57 -12.36 -6.44
C HIS A 146 5.45 -12.30 -7.98
N TYR A 147 4.50 -11.52 -8.51
CA TYR A 147 4.38 -11.28 -9.95
C TYR A 147 5.64 -10.66 -10.54
N ILE A 148 6.13 -9.58 -9.92
CA ILE A 148 7.33 -8.88 -10.37
C ILE A 148 8.58 -9.76 -10.22
N HIS A 149 8.67 -10.56 -9.15
CA HIS A 149 9.72 -11.56 -9.01
C HIS A 149 9.71 -12.56 -10.18
N SER A 150 8.55 -13.16 -10.44
CA SER A 150 8.43 -14.24 -11.42
C SER A 150 8.64 -13.79 -12.86
N ARG A 151 8.22 -12.56 -13.19
CA ARG A 151 8.25 -12.03 -14.56
C ARG A 151 9.48 -11.19 -14.87
N PHE A 152 10.05 -10.51 -13.89
CA PHE A 152 11.06 -9.47 -14.10
C PHE A 152 12.30 -9.63 -13.23
N GLY A 153 12.39 -10.72 -12.46
CA GLY A 153 13.58 -11.05 -11.68
C GLY A 153 13.81 -10.17 -10.45
N ALA A 154 12.78 -9.51 -9.95
CA ALA A 154 12.85 -8.80 -8.67
C ALA A 154 13.16 -9.77 -7.51
N PRO A 155 13.59 -9.30 -6.34
CA PRO A 155 13.73 -10.14 -5.16
C PRO A 155 12.43 -10.86 -4.79
N HIS A 156 12.53 -11.93 -4.01
CA HIS A 156 11.35 -12.60 -3.46
C HIS A 156 10.59 -11.71 -2.47
N VAL A 157 9.29 -11.94 -2.31
CA VAL A 157 8.45 -11.21 -1.34
C VAL A 157 9.06 -11.19 0.07
N VAL A 158 9.69 -12.27 0.52
CA VAL A 158 10.38 -12.35 1.82
C VAL A 158 11.54 -11.34 1.91
N ASP A 159 12.22 -11.08 0.81
CA ASP A 159 13.30 -10.09 0.77
C ASP A 159 12.76 -8.65 0.74
N PHE A 160 11.60 -8.41 0.12
CA PHE A 160 10.88 -7.15 0.27
C PHE A 160 10.55 -6.87 1.73
N ILE A 161 10.00 -7.86 2.46
CA ILE A 161 9.66 -7.75 3.88
C ILE A 161 10.92 -7.46 4.72
N LYS A 162 11.99 -8.23 4.53
CA LYS A 162 13.25 -8.05 5.27
C LYS A 162 13.87 -6.68 5.04
N ARG A 163 13.86 -6.19 3.78
CA ARG A 163 14.43 -4.88 3.44
C ARG A 163 13.57 -3.72 3.93
N ALA A 164 12.26 -3.88 3.95
CA ALA A 164 11.35 -2.91 4.53
C ALA A 164 11.57 -2.77 6.05
N GLY A 165 11.88 -3.87 6.73
CA GLY A 165 12.12 -3.85 8.17
C GLY A 165 10.98 -3.18 8.93
N ASN A 166 11.29 -2.39 9.96
CA ASN A 166 10.29 -1.69 10.78
C ASN A 166 9.65 -0.46 10.10
N MET A 167 10.02 -0.15 8.84
CA MET A 167 9.26 0.81 8.02
C MET A 167 7.99 0.18 7.43
N LEU A 168 7.85 -1.16 7.48
CA LEU A 168 6.66 -1.87 7.02
C LEU A 168 5.54 -1.76 8.05
N GLU A 169 4.45 -1.10 7.71
CA GLU A 169 3.29 -0.92 8.59
C GLU A 169 1.99 -1.52 8.03
N HIS A 170 2.02 -1.99 6.78
CA HIS A 170 0.85 -2.55 6.12
C HIS A 170 1.25 -3.64 5.13
N VAL A 171 0.40 -4.68 5.01
CA VAL A 171 0.58 -5.74 4.02
C VAL A 171 -0.78 -6.14 3.46
N HIS A 172 -0.92 -6.09 2.13
CA HIS A 172 -1.97 -6.79 1.43
C HIS A 172 -1.56 -8.24 1.22
N LEU A 173 -2.41 -9.15 1.69
CA LEU A 173 -2.22 -10.59 1.55
C LEU A 173 -3.10 -11.08 0.40
N GLN A 174 -2.52 -11.30 -0.74
CA GLN A 174 -3.13 -11.96 -1.89
C GLN A 174 -2.17 -12.98 -2.49
N ASP A 175 -2.70 -13.99 -3.15
CA ASP A 175 -1.92 -15.05 -3.79
C ASP A 175 -2.01 -14.96 -5.32
N THR A 176 -1.06 -15.58 -5.99
CA THR A 176 -0.97 -15.61 -7.45
C THR A 176 -0.10 -16.79 -7.91
N ASP A 177 -0.23 -17.15 -9.18
CA ASP A 177 0.68 -18.09 -9.88
C ASP A 177 1.95 -17.39 -10.41
N GLY A 178 2.14 -16.10 -10.13
CA GLY A 178 3.25 -15.30 -10.62
C GLY A 178 3.15 -14.89 -12.10
N SER A 179 2.10 -15.30 -12.82
CA SER A 179 1.94 -14.94 -14.23
C SER A 179 1.25 -13.59 -14.44
N ALA A 180 0.45 -13.17 -13.48
CA ALA A 180 -0.31 -11.92 -13.48
C ALA A 180 -0.69 -11.53 -12.04
N ASP A 181 -1.16 -10.31 -11.87
CA ASP A 181 -1.83 -9.84 -10.66
C ASP A 181 -3.22 -10.49 -10.58
N ARG A 182 -3.36 -11.50 -9.68
CA ARG A 182 -4.53 -12.37 -9.65
C ARG A 182 -5.52 -12.05 -8.55
N HIS A 183 -5.07 -11.49 -7.45
CA HIS A 183 -5.86 -11.31 -6.24
C HIS A 183 -6.59 -12.59 -5.80
N TRP A 184 -5.90 -13.74 -5.85
CA TRP A 184 -6.40 -14.98 -5.28
C TRP A 184 -6.29 -14.94 -3.76
N GLY A 185 -7.12 -15.73 -3.09
CA GLY A 185 -7.00 -15.87 -1.64
C GLY A 185 -5.73 -16.61 -1.24
N ILE A 186 -5.23 -16.34 -0.03
CA ILE A 186 -4.01 -16.97 0.49
C ILE A 186 -4.14 -18.49 0.49
N GLY A 187 -3.12 -19.18 -0.06
CA GLY A 187 -3.08 -20.62 -0.23
C GLY A 187 -3.68 -21.13 -1.53
N GLU A 188 -4.19 -20.28 -2.42
CA GLU A 188 -4.73 -20.66 -3.73
C GLU A 188 -3.68 -20.54 -4.86
N GLY A 189 -2.54 -19.92 -4.62
CA GLY A 189 -1.47 -19.71 -5.58
C GLY A 189 -0.16 -20.41 -5.21
N GLN A 190 0.95 -19.70 -5.43
CA GLN A 190 2.31 -20.25 -5.29
C GLN A 190 3.17 -19.53 -4.27
N LEU A 191 2.62 -18.56 -3.52
CA LEU A 191 3.40 -17.82 -2.55
C LEU A 191 3.85 -18.71 -1.38
N PRO A 192 5.10 -18.55 -0.91
CA PRO A 192 5.63 -19.31 0.22
C PRO A 192 5.13 -18.72 1.55
N TRP A 193 3.89 -18.98 1.93
CA TRP A 193 3.23 -18.35 3.07
C TRP A 193 3.95 -18.53 4.40
N PHE A 194 4.48 -19.72 4.68
CA PHE A 194 5.22 -19.95 5.92
C PHE A 194 6.45 -19.04 6.07
N PRO A 195 7.38 -18.94 5.09
CA PRO A 195 8.46 -17.96 5.14
C PRO A 195 8.00 -16.50 5.21
N ILE A 196 6.88 -16.14 4.55
CA ILE A 196 6.30 -14.80 4.59
C ILE A 196 5.89 -14.44 6.02
N PHE A 197 5.04 -15.25 6.65
CA PHE A 197 4.59 -15.02 8.01
C PHE A 197 5.75 -15.07 9.03
N GLN A 198 6.72 -15.97 8.81
CA GLN A 198 7.93 -16.01 9.64
C GLN A 198 8.74 -14.70 9.55
N ALA A 199 8.82 -14.08 8.36
CA ALA A 199 9.51 -12.81 8.19
C ALA A 199 8.71 -11.66 8.83
N LEU A 200 7.39 -11.63 8.65
CA LEU A 200 6.50 -10.64 9.25
C LEU A 200 6.53 -10.71 10.79
N GLY A 201 6.51 -11.91 11.36
CA GLY A 201 6.55 -12.11 12.81
C GLY A 201 7.85 -11.66 13.50
N LYS A 202 8.90 -11.32 12.74
CA LYS A 202 10.15 -10.76 13.27
C LYS A 202 10.17 -9.23 13.32
N LEU A 203 9.14 -8.57 12.77
CA LEU A 203 9.07 -7.12 12.70
C LEU A 203 8.45 -6.55 13.99
N GLU A 204 9.11 -5.58 14.60
CA GLU A 204 8.60 -4.87 15.77
C GLU A 204 7.47 -3.89 15.40
N SER A 205 7.39 -3.46 14.14
CA SER A 205 6.35 -2.55 13.64
C SER A 205 4.94 -3.14 13.70
N ASN A 206 4.82 -4.47 13.80
CA ASN A 206 3.54 -5.17 13.83
C ASN A 206 2.59 -4.69 12.70
N PRO A 207 2.97 -4.89 11.44
CA PRO A 207 2.23 -4.35 10.30
C PRO A 207 0.79 -4.86 10.29
N ARG A 208 -0.12 -4.02 9.80
CA ARG A 208 -1.51 -4.42 9.55
C ARG A 208 -1.55 -5.39 8.39
N LEU A 209 -2.14 -6.56 8.59
CA LEU A 209 -2.33 -7.58 7.56
C LEU A 209 -3.78 -7.53 7.06
N ILE A 210 -3.98 -7.29 5.79
CA ILE A 210 -5.29 -7.19 5.15
C ILE A 210 -5.36 -8.20 4.02
N MET A 211 -6.33 -9.10 4.07
CA MET A 211 -6.63 -9.99 2.96
C MET A 211 -7.29 -9.23 1.83
N GLU A 212 -6.76 -9.38 0.62
CA GLU A 212 -7.24 -8.67 -0.56
C GLU A 212 -7.58 -9.63 -1.72
N PRO A 213 -8.47 -10.62 -1.50
CA PRO A 213 -8.92 -11.47 -2.59
C PRO A 213 -9.93 -10.74 -3.48
N MET A 214 -9.92 -11.02 -4.79
CA MET A 214 -10.94 -10.51 -5.72
C MET A 214 -12.35 -10.91 -5.27
N ASP A 215 -12.51 -12.12 -4.75
CA ASP A 215 -13.75 -12.59 -4.11
C ASP A 215 -13.75 -12.20 -2.62
N VAL A 216 -14.08 -10.96 -2.31
CA VAL A 216 -14.11 -10.43 -0.94
C VAL A 216 -14.90 -11.31 0.05
N PRO A 217 -16.08 -11.90 -0.30
CA PRO A 217 -16.78 -12.83 0.57
C PRO A 217 -15.99 -14.07 0.98
N SER A 218 -14.96 -14.44 0.25
CA SER A 218 -14.08 -15.57 0.58
C SER A 218 -13.05 -15.27 1.68
N ALA A 219 -12.82 -14.02 2.04
CA ALA A 219 -11.79 -13.62 3.02
C ALA A 219 -11.86 -14.40 4.35
N PRO A 220 -13.03 -14.65 4.97
CA PRO A 220 -13.10 -15.46 6.19
C PRO A 220 -12.59 -16.90 6.01
N ARG A 221 -12.79 -17.52 4.83
CA ARG A 221 -12.27 -18.84 4.51
C ARG A 221 -10.74 -18.85 4.47
N HIS A 222 -10.14 -17.82 3.90
CA HIS A 222 -8.70 -17.69 3.82
C HIS A 222 -8.07 -17.37 5.18
N ALA A 223 -8.75 -16.61 6.04
CA ALA A 223 -8.37 -16.42 7.43
C ALA A 223 -8.33 -17.77 8.17
N ALA A 224 -9.40 -18.54 8.09
CA ALA A 224 -9.48 -19.88 8.71
C ALA A 224 -8.42 -20.84 8.16
N TRP A 225 -8.08 -20.74 6.87
CA TRP A 225 -6.96 -21.50 6.30
C TRP A 225 -5.64 -21.12 6.96
N ALA A 226 -5.31 -19.82 7.08
CA ALA A 226 -4.09 -19.37 7.74
C ALA A 226 -4.00 -19.85 9.21
N GLU A 227 -5.10 -19.78 9.94
CA GLU A 227 -5.20 -20.28 11.31
C GLU A 227 -4.93 -21.79 11.36
N SER A 228 -5.53 -22.57 10.43
CA SER A 228 -5.33 -24.02 10.33
C SER A 228 -3.88 -24.44 10.04
N GLN A 229 -3.13 -23.55 9.38
CA GLN A 229 -1.70 -23.74 9.09
C GLN A 229 -0.79 -23.21 10.24
N GLY A 230 -1.37 -22.66 11.32
CA GLY A 230 -0.62 -22.05 12.40
C GLY A 230 0.10 -20.74 12.02
N LEU A 231 -0.37 -20.08 10.97
CA LEU A 231 0.21 -18.81 10.46
C LEU A 231 -0.44 -17.57 11.11
N ALA A 232 -1.63 -17.72 11.66
CA ALA A 232 -2.38 -16.67 12.36
C ALA A 232 -3.11 -17.24 13.59
N GLN A 233 -3.55 -16.34 14.49
CA GLN A 233 -4.36 -16.66 15.68
C GLN A 233 -5.58 -15.74 15.73
#